data_7d957856d0b19bfbe119d1030c6c9e14
#
_entry.id   7d957856d0b19bfbe119d1030c6c9e14
#
_cell.length_a   1.000
_cell.length_b   1.000
_cell.length_c   1.000
_cell.angle_alpha   90.00
_cell.angle_beta   90.00
_cell.angle_gamma   90.00
#
_symmetry.space_group_name_H-M   'P 1'
#
loop_
_entity.id
_entity.type
_entity.pdbx_description
1 polymer ?
#
loop_
_entity_poly.entity_id
_entity_poly.type
_entity_poly.pdbx_seq_one_letter_code
_entity_poly.pdbx_strand_id
1 'polypeptide(L)'
;MIEERTTPKSWASMLRISKSHIQPYLICPRKFYFQYVIGQEMEFIPSSMVLGRALHEAVAFFYRTLKQQGERPELSSLIADFKAAWRKETADRNIAFGGSSSKESFEGLGIALLKGFYEGIRPRKVEAVEYPFCVGINDPDLGRELAFKLVGVIDLIESDDDGSLIISELKTASKRMADSQGENQLDGLVYAYALDELGFRTDENRTLIRYDVLIKTKVPGFQQAYFNKEPGDFRRLGRWIKDVLNAINRNAFYPNFGWACKQCPFRKACWTM
;
A
#
# COMPACT_ATOMS: atom_id res chain seq x y z
N MET A 1 -35.44 -18.38 -17.55
CA MET A 1 -34.55 -17.56 -18.38
C MET A 1 -33.48 -16.99 -17.45
N ILE A 2 -32.27 -17.49 -17.58
CA ILE A 2 -31.10 -16.99 -16.83
C ILE A 2 -30.62 -15.78 -17.62
N GLU A 3 -30.81 -14.57 -17.05
CA GLU A 3 -30.27 -13.34 -17.63
C GLU A 3 -28.76 -13.52 -17.83
N GLU A 4 -28.30 -13.34 -19.07
CA GLU A 4 -26.89 -13.19 -19.41
C GLU A 4 -26.33 -11.99 -18.63
N ARG A 5 -25.64 -12.31 -17.53
CA ARG A 5 -24.89 -11.30 -16.78
C ARG A 5 -23.76 -10.82 -17.67
N THR A 6 -23.90 -9.64 -18.20
CA THR A 6 -22.85 -8.90 -18.89
C THR A 6 -21.57 -8.92 -18.06
N THR A 7 -20.56 -9.60 -18.57
CA THR A 7 -19.20 -9.57 -18.00
C THR A 7 -18.73 -8.13 -18.03
N PRO A 8 -18.36 -7.53 -16.89
CA PRO A 8 -17.90 -6.14 -16.88
C PRO A 8 -16.64 -6.03 -17.75
N LYS A 9 -16.69 -5.15 -18.73
CA LYS A 9 -15.60 -4.86 -19.68
C LYS A 9 -14.29 -4.38 -19.06
N SER A 10 -14.24 -4.18 -17.72
CA SER A 10 -13.13 -3.48 -17.07
C SER A 10 -11.92 -4.36 -16.74
N TRP A 11 -12.10 -5.61 -16.32
CA TRP A 11 -10.96 -6.44 -15.90
C TRP A 11 -10.24 -7.12 -17.09
N ALA A 12 -10.97 -7.66 -18.05
CA ALA A 12 -10.39 -8.37 -19.20
C ALA A 12 -9.60 -7.46 -20.15
N SER A 13 -9.84 -6.14 -20.11
CA SER A 13 -9.07 -5.16 -20.88
C SER A 13 -7.87 -4.57 -20.13
N MET A 14 -7.76 -4.79 -18.82
CA MET A 14 -6.63 -4.35 -18.01
C MET A 14 -5.51 -5.39 -18.04
N LEU A 15 -4.55 -5.24 -18.95
CA LEU A 15 -3.28 -6.00 -18.94
C LEU A 15 -2.34 -5.48 -17.82
N ARG A 16 -2.88 -4.99 -16.71
CA ARG A 16 -2.14 -4.40 -15.59
C ARG A 16 -2.66 -4.92 -14.26
N ILE A 17 -1.75 -5.27 -13.38
CA ILE A 17 -2.05 -5.68 -12.01
C ILE A 17 -1.20 -4.87 -11.03
N SER A 18 -1.72 -4.57 -9.87
CA SER A 18 -1.01 -3.84 -8.81
C SER A 18 -1.15 -4.55 -7.47
N LYS A 19 -0.35 -4.14 -6.49
CA LYS A 19 -0.52 -4.53 -5.09
C LYS A 19 -1.98 -4.33 -4.61
N SER A 20 -2.59 -3.21 -4.99
CA SER A 20 -3.97 -2.88 -4.63
C SER A 20 -5.02 -3.83 -5.21
N HIS A 21 -4.69 -4.59 -6.25
CA HIS A 21 -5.51 -5.68 -6.77
C HIS A 21 -5.21 -7.01 -6.06
N ILE A 22 -3.92 -7.35 -5.94
CA ILE A 22 -3.47 -8.64 -5.38
C ILE A 22 -3.89 -8.79 -3.92
N GLN A 23 -3.61 -7.79 -3.09
CA GLN A 23 -3.84 -7.85 -1.65
C GLN A 23 -5.33 -8.03 -1.27
N PRO A 24 -6.30 -7.29 -1.84
CA PRO A 24 -7.72 -7.54 -1.59
C PRO A 24 -8.17 -8.93 -2.03
N TYR A 25 -7.64 -9.47 -3.15
CA TYR A 25 -7.94 -10.82 -3.57
C TYR A 25 -7.45 -11.87 -2.57
N LEU A 26 -6.21 -11.74 -2.11
CA LEU A 26 -5.62 -12.64 -1.10
C LEU A 26 -6.36 -12.58 0.25
N ILE A 27 -6.88 -11.40 0.63
CA ILE A 27 -7.68 -11.25 1.85
C ILE A 27 -9.06 -11.88 1.69
N CYS A 28 -9.75 -11.55 0.59
CA CYS A 28 -11.09 -12.06 0.31
C CYS A 28 -11.43 -11.90 -1.19
N PRO A 29 -11.45 -12.98 -1.98
CA PRO A 29 -11.80 -12.94 -3.40
C PRO A 29 -13.17 -12.29 -3.68
N ARG A 30 -14.15 -12.44 -2.79
CA ARG A 30 -15.46 -11.80 -2.89
C ARG A 30 -15.38 -10.27 -2.75
N LYS A 31 -14.51 -9.75 -1.86
CA LYS A 31 -14.26 -8.31 -1.74
C LYS A 31 -13.65 -7.76 -3.02
N PHE A 32 -12.67 -8.45 -3.60
CA PHE A 32 -12.08 -8.09 -4.88
C PHE A 32 -13.14 -8.03 -5.98
N TYR A 33 -14.03 -9.04 -6.06
CA TYR A 33 -15.13 -9.08 -7.02
C TYR A 33 -16.02 -7.84 -6.93
N PHE A 34 -16.49 -7.48 -5.73
CA PHE A 34 -17.30 -6.27 -5.55
C PHE A 34 -16.56 -5.02 -5.99
N GLN A 35 -15.31 -4.89 -5.59
CA GLN A 35 -14.55 -3.66 -5.80
C GLN A 35 -14.07 -3.48 -7.24
N TYR A 36 -13.57 -4.54 -7.87
CA TYR A 36 -12.85 -4.44 -9.14
C TYR A 36 -13.55 -5.13 -10.32
N VAL A 37 -14.43 -6.08 -10.09
CA VAL A 37 -15.12 -6.78 -11.17
C VAL A 37 -16.47 -6.12 -11.49
N ILE A 38 -17.30 -5.92 -10.48
CA ILE A 38 -18.63 -5.29 -10.68
C ILE A 38 -18.66 -3.79 -10.35
N GLY A 39 -17.60 -3.24 -9.76
CA GLY A 39 -17.56 -1.81 -9.43
C GLY A 39 -18.60 -1.37 -8.40
N GLN A 40 -18.91 -2.25 -7.44
CA GLN A 40 -19.87 -1.97 -6.37
C GLN A 40 -19.40 -0.78 -5.53
N GLU A 41 -20.28 0.19 -5.32
CA GLU A 41 -19.99 1.29 -4.40
C GLU A 41 -19.80 0.80 -2.96
N MET A 42 -18.82 1.37 -2.28
CA MET A 42 -18.58 1.11 -0.87
C MET A 42 -19.67 1.77 -0.02
N GLU A 43 -20.28 1.02 0.89
CA GLU A 43 -21.27 1.60 1.84
C GLU A 43 -20.66 2.69 2.72
N PHE A 44 -19.38 2.57 3.02
CA PHE A 44 -18.60 3.54 3.79
C PHE A 44 -17.11 3.39 3.48
N ILE A 45 -16.35 4.43 3.78
CA ILE A 45 -14.88 4.37 3.72
C ILE A 45 -14.35 4.15 5.16
N PRO A 46 -13.53 3.13 5.42
CA PRO A 46 -12.92 2.96 6.73
C PRO A 46 -12.05 4.17 7.12
N SER A 47 -12.25 4.72 8.32
CA SER A 47 -11.49 5.88 8.84
C SER A 47 -9.97 5.65 8.82
N SER A 48 -9.52 4.39 9.01
CA SER A 48 -8.10 4.03 8.91
C SER A 48 -7.53 4.20 7.50
N MET A 49 -8.34 4.00 6.46
CA MET A 49 -7.94 4.23 5.07
C MET A 49 -7.78 5.72 4.77
N VAL A 50 -8.73 6.53 5.25
CA VAL A 50 -8.71 8.00 5.10
C VAL A 50 -7.51 8.59 5.84
N LEU A 51 -7.29 8.18 7.09
CA LEU A 51 -6.14 8.60 7.88
C LEU A 51 -4.82 8.21 7.18
N GLY A 52 -4.74 6.97 6.68
CA GLY A 52 -3.56 6.51 5.95
C GLY A 52 -3.22 7.40 4.76
N ARG A 53 -4.21 7.72 3.91
CA ARG A 53 -4.01 8.59 2.73
C ARG A 53 -3.53 9.99 3.10
N ALA A 54 -4.14 10.60 4.11
CA ALA A 54 -3.73 11.93 4.56
C ALA A 54 -2.31 11.94 5.15
N LEU A 55 -1.92 10.86 5.85
CA LEU A 55 -0.56 10.71 6.36
C LEU A 55 0.46 10.48 5.25
N HIS A 56 0.13 9.65 4.23
CA HIS A 56 1.00 9.46 3.06
C HIS A 56 1.24 10.79 2.32
N GLU A 57 0.20 11.60 2.10
CA GLU A 57 0.33 12.91 1.45
C GLU A 57 1.29 13.82 2.24
N ALA A 58 1.09 13.94 3.55
CA ALA A 58 1.94 14.76 4.41
C ALA A 58 3.40 14.27 4.44
N VAL A 59 3.63 12.95 4.50
CA VAL A 59 4.98 12.40 4.47
C VAL A 59 5.63 12.59 3.09
N ALA A 60 4.86 12.45 2.01
CA ALA A 60 5.33 12.77 0.66
C ALA A 60 5.69 14.26 0.53
N PHE A 61 4.88 15.18 1.10
CA PHE A 61 5.22 16.60 1.19
C PHE A 61 6.56 16.81 1.93
N PHE A 62 6.76 16.16 3.08
CA PHE A 62 8.02 16.25 3.83
C PHE A 62 9.23 15.88 2.96
N TYR A 63 9.18 14.75 2.26
CA TYR A 63 10.31 14.29 1.45
C TYR A 63 10.47 15.07 0.15
N ARG A 64 9.40 15.56 -0.46
CA ARG A 64 9.48 16.48 -1.62
C ARG A 64 10.18 17.77 -1.24
N THR A 65 9.82 18.36 -0.10
CA THR A 65 10.47 19.57 0.43
C THR A 65 11.93 19.32 0.72
N LEU A 66 12.25 18.25 1.44
CA LEU A 66 13.65 17.88 1.74
C LEU A 66 14.47 17.71 0.46
N LYS A 67 13.93 17.04 -0.56
CA LYS A 67 14.61 16.83 -1.84
C LYS A 67 14.87 18.15 -2.58
N GLN A 68 13.91 19.06 -2.56
CA GLN A 68 13.97 20.32 -3.31
C GLN A 68 14.81 21.38 -2.63
N GLN A 69 14.73 21.48 -1.30
CA GLN A 69 15.32 22.55 -0.52
C GLN A 69 16.59 22.12 0.23
N GLY A 70 16.86 20.82 0.34
CA GLY A 70 17.97 20.28 1.14
C GLY A 70 17.72 20.30 2.65
N GLU A 71 16.59 20.84 3.10
CA GLU A 71 16.22 21.00 4.50
C GLU A 71 14.85 20.43 4.80
N ARG A 72 14.65 20.00 6.04
CA ARG A 72 13.36 19.51 6.53
C ARG A 72 12.35 20.66 6.55
N PRO A 73 11.09 20.44 6.11
CA PRO A 73 10.06 21.43 6.34
C PRO A 73 9.81 21.60 7.83
N GLU A 74 9.38 22.77 8.23
CA GLU A 74 8.92 23.02 9.60
C GLU A 74 7.77 22.07 9.98
N LEU A 75 7.74 21.60 11.23
CA LEU A 75 6.67 20.74 11.73
C LEU A 75 5.28 21.36 11.55
N SER A 76 5.18 22.67 11.70
CA SER A 76 3.95 23.44 11.47
C SER A 76 3.44 23.30 10.03
N SER A 77 4.33 23.34 9.04
CA SER A 77 4.02 23.18 7.62
C SER A 77 3.58 21.74 7.31
N LEU A 78 4.26 20.75 7.89
CA LEU A 78 3.88 19.33 7.78
C LEU A 78 2.47 19.08 8.34
N ILE A 79 2.16 19.65 9.52
CA ILE A 79 0.83 19.53 10.12
C ILE A 79 -0.22 20.28 9.28
N ALA A 80 0.11 21.43 8.70
CA ALA A 80 -0.81 22.17 7.84
C ALA A 80 -1.17 21.39 6.58
N ASP A 81 -0.19 20.74 5.93
CA ASP A 81 -0.39 19.88 4.78
C ASP A 81 -1.27 18.67 5.13
N PHE A 82 -0.98 17.98 6.23
CA PHE A 82 -1.83 16.91 6.74
C PHE A 82 -3.28 17.36 6.95
N LYS A 83 -3.50 18.50 7.59
CA LYS A 83 -4.86 19.02 7.81
C LYS A 83 -5.59 19.34 6.51
N ALA A 84 -4.87 19.82 5.50
CA ALA A 84 -5.43 20.06 4.18
C ALA A 84 -5.84 18.73 3.51
N ALA A 85 -4.95 17.74 3.51
CA ALA A 85 -5.23 16.39 3.01
C ALA A 85 -6.37 15.71 3.78
N TRP A 86 -6.38 15.81 5.11
CA TRP A 86 -7.44 15.28 5.97
C TRP A 86 -8.80 15.87 5.64
N ARG A 87 -8.90 17.20 5.50
CA ARG A 87 -10.14 17.88 5.10
C ARG A 87 -10.62 17.42 3.73
N LYS A 88 -9.73 17.31 2.74
CA LYS A 88 -10.02 16.82 1.39
C LYS A 88 -10.53 15.37 1.42
N GLU A 89 -9.86 14.49 2.15
CA GLU A 89 -10.23 13.07 2.26
C GLU A 89 -11.53 12.84 3.05
N THR A 90 -11.92 13.78 3.90
CA THR A 90 -13.14 13.68 4.72
C THR A 90 -14.32 14.52 4.22
N ALA A 91 -14.13 15.29 3.14
CA ALA A 91 -15.21 16.09 2.55
C ALA A 91 -16.25 15.17 1.87
N ASP A 92 -17.50 15.40 2.18
CA ASP A 92 -18.69 14.78 1.51
C ASP A 92 -18.62 13.24 1.35
N ARG A 93 -17.93 12.55 2.28
CA ARG A 93 -17.76 11.10 2.25
C ARG A 93 -18.38 10.43 3.47
N ASN A 94 -19.06 9.31 3.25
CA ASN A 94 -19.51 8.46 4.34
C ASN A 94 -18.33 7.68 4.93
N ILE A 95 -17.82 8.13 6.08
CA ILE A 95 -16.66 7.53 6.76
C ILE A 95 -17.12 6.81 8.02
N ALA A 96 -16.75 5.54 8.14
CA ALA A 96 -16.99 4.77 9.35
C ALA A 96 -15.89 5.01 10.38
N PHE A 97 -16.19 5.79 11.41
CA PHE A 97 -15.37 5.92 12.61
C PHE A 97 -15.80 4.83 13.61
N GLY A 98 -14.89 3.91 13.96
CA GLY A 98 -15.23 2.81 14.86
C GLY A 98 -15.37 3.23 16.33
N GLY A 99 -16.30 2.61 17.07
CA GLY A 99 -16.51 2.86 18.49
C GLY A 99 -16.92 4.28 18.80
N SER A 100 -16.30 4.91 19.81
CA SER A 100 -16.52 6.31 20.22
C SER A 100 -15.63 7.31 19.48
N SER A 101 -14.96 6.91 18.41
CA SER A 101 -14.06 7.78 17.65
C SER A 101 -14.83 8.77 16.77
N SER A 102 -14.27 9.96 16.60
CA SER A 102 -14.81 11.03 15.76
C SER A 102 -13.78 11.49 14.72
N LYS A 103 -14.22 12.35 13.81
CA LYS A 103 -13.35 13.02 12.82
C LYS A 103 -12.23 13.80 13.51
N GLU A 104 -12.55 14.53 14.58
CA GLU A 104 -11.61 15.35 15.36
C GLU A 104 -10.61 14.47 16.10
N SER A 105 -11.06 13.34 16.67
CA SER A 105 -10.16 12.42 17.37
C SER A 105 -9.15 11.76 16.40
N PHE A 106 -9.56 11.45 15.17
CA PHE A 106 -8.66 10.94 14.14
C PHE A 106 -7.71 12.02 13.59
N GLU A 107 -8.16 13.27 13.46
CA GLU A 107 -7.28 14.39 13.12
C GLU A 107 -6.21 14.58 14.17
N GLY A 108 -6.61 14.61 15.46
CA GLY A 108 -5.67 14.70 16.59
C GLY A 108 -4.68 13.54 16.63
N LEU A 109 -5.13 12.30 16.34
CA LEU A 109 -4.26 11.13 16.22
C LEU A 109 -3.25 11.32 15.07
N GLY A 110 -3.69 11.77 13.89
CA GLY A 110 -2.81 12.01 12.75
C GLY A 110 -1.71 13.02 13.07
N ILE A 111 -2.05 14.12 13.72
CA ILE A 111 -1.08 15.14 14.18
C ILE A 111 -0.06 14.53 15.15
N ALA A 112 -0.51 13.74 16.12
CA ALA A 112 0.37 13.10 17.08
C ALA A 112 1.31 12.08 16.44
N LEU A 113 0.84 11.31 15.43
CA LEU A 113 1.64 10.38 14.65
C LEU A 113 2.71 11.12 13.83
N LEU A 114 2.37 12.25 13.21
CA LEU A 114 3.34 13.07 12.46
C LEU A 114 4.40 13.71 13.34
N LYS A 115 4.06 14.11 14.58
CA LYS A 115 5.07 14.55 15.55
C LYS A 115 6.07 13.44 15.85
N GLY A 116 5.58 12.22 16.14
CA GLY A 116 6.45 11.08 16.36
C GLY A 116 7.31 10.72 15.15
N PHE A 117 6.76 10.80 13.94
CA PHE A 117 7.52 10.67 12.69
C PHE A 117 8.61 11.74 12.59
N TYR A 118 8.26 13.00 12.74
CA TYR A 118 9.18 14.14 12.60
C TYR A 118 10.37 14.09 13.57
N GLU A 119 10.12 13.67 14.79
CA GLU A 119 11.16 13.48 15.82
C GLU A 119 12.02 12.24 15.57
N GLY A 120 11.41 11.16 15.11
CA GLY A 120 12.06 9.87 14.98
C GLY A 120 12.75 9.61 13.65
N ILE A 121 12.32 10.27 12.57
CA ILE A 121 12.86 10.01 11.22
C ILE A 121 14.30 10.50 11.09
N ARG A 122 15.12 9.67 10.42
CA ARG A 122 16.49 10.00 10.01
C ARG A 122 16.56 9.80 8.50
N PRO A 123 16.21 10.85 7.70
CA PRO A 123 16.22 10.75 6.25
C PRO A 123 17.63 10.50 5.72
N ARG A 124 17.70 9.77 4.64
CA ARG A 124 18.88 9.63 3.80
C ARG A 124 18.77 10.55 2.58
N LYS A 125 19.67 10.41 1.63
CA LYS A 125 19.59 11.14 0.38
C LYS A 125 18.35 10.69 -0.40
N VAL A 126 17.44 11.63 -0.68
CA VAL A 126 16.17 11.35 -1.37
C VAL A 126 16.41 11.23 -2.87
N GLU A 127 16.24 10.06 -3.43
CA GLU A 127 16.36 9.82 -4.87
C GLU A 127 15.02 10.04 -5.59
N ALA A 128 13.91 9.53 -5.05
CA ALA A 128 12.58 9.75 -5.60
C ALA A 128 11.48 9.71 -4.54
N VAL A 129 10.41 10.47 -4.77
CA VAL A 129 9.18 10.47 -3.97
C VAL A 129 8.04 10.13 -4.91
N GLU A 130 7.18 9.19 -4.52
CA GLU A 130 6.05 8.70 -5.32
C GLU A 130 6.48 8.28 -6.73
N TYR A 131 7.46 7.35 -6.79
CA TYR A 131 8.04 6.89 -8.05
C TYR A 131 7.12 5.88 -8.75
N PRO A 132 6.52 6.21 -9.91
CA PRO A 132 5.66 5.29 -10.65
C PRO A 132 6.49 4.23 -11.37
N PHE A 133 5.98 3.00 -11.43
CA PHE A 133 6.61 1.93 -12.20
C PHE A 133 5.60 1.10 -13.00
N CYS A 134 6.12 0.50 -14.09
CA CYS A 134 5.40 -0.46 -14.92
C CYS A 134 6.42 -1.48 -15.46
N VAL A 135 6.41 -2.69 -14.93
CA VAL A 135 7.40 -3.73 -15.23
C VAL A 135 6.74 -5.03 -15.69
N GLY A 136 7.50 -5.89 -16.35
CA GLY A 136 7.10 -7.27 -16.67
C GLY A 136 6.89 -8.10 -15.41
N ILE A 137 6.24 -9.24 -15.56
CA ILE A 137 6.11 -10.24 -14.49
C ILE A 137 6.61 -11.56 -15.06
N ASN A 138 7.72 -12.05 -14.55
CA ASN A 138 8.29 -13.31 -15.01
C ASN A 138 7.47 -14.50 -14.50
N ASP A 139 7.03 -15.36 -15.42
CA ASP A 139 6.44 -16.66 -15.08
C ASP A 139 7.56 -17.56 -14.53
N PRO A 140 7.50 -17.95 -13.24
CA PRO A 140 8.59 -18.71 -12.62
C PRO A 140 8.72 -20.14 -13.15
N ASP A 141 7.69 -20.65 -13.84
CA ASP A 141 7.65 -22.02 -14.35
C ASP A 141 8.07 -22.08 -15.83
N LEU A 142 7.79 -21.03 -16.60
CA LEU A 142 7.98 -20.99 -18.05
C LEU A 142 9.15 -20.11 -18.52
N GLY A 143 9.74 -19.31 -17.63
CA GLY A 143 10.84 -18.41 -17.96
C GLY A 143 10.50 -17.32 -18.97
N ARG A 144 9.20 -16.96 -19.09
CA ARG A 144 8.72 -15.90 -19.98
C ARG A 144 7.81 -14.94 -19.21
N GLU A 145 7.62 -13.73 -19.73
CA GLU A 145 6.71 -12.77 -19.12
C GLU A 145 5.25 -13.25 -19.19
N LEU A 146 4.50 -12.96 -18.14
CA LEU A 146 3.04 -13.04 -18.14
C LEU A 146 2.46 -11.94 -19.05
N ALA A 147 1.23 -12.13 -19.52
CA ALA A 147 0.52 -11.13 -20.33
C ALA A 147 0.21 -9.83 -19.58
N PHE A 148 0.38 -9.80 -18.27
CA PHE A 148 0.09 -8.66 -17.41
C PHE A 148 1.38 -7.93 -17.02
N LYS A 149 1.30 -6.60 -16.91
CA LYS A 149 2.36 -5.78 -16.31
C LYS A 149 2.05 -5.47 -14.86
N LEU A 150 3.07 -5.49 -14.01
CA LEU A 150 2.98 -5.05 -12.62
C LEU A 150 3.16 -3.53 -12.58
N VAL A 151 2.17 -2.84 -12.01
CA VAL A 151 2.17 -1.39 -11.91
C VAL A 151 2.02 -0.94 -10.46
N GLY A 152 2.57 0.21 -10.15
CA GLY A 152 2.43 0.82 -8.82
C GLY A 152 3.17 2.13 -8.71
N VAL A 153 3.19 2.63 -7.47
CA VAL A 153 3.96 3.80 -7.07
C VAL A 153 4.72 3.42 -5.81
N ILE A 154 6.02 3.63 -5.81
CA ILE A 154 6.87 3.47 -4.63
C ILE A 154 6.82 4.77 -3.85
N ASP A 155 6.47 4.72 -2.57
CA ASP A 155 6.30 5.94 -1.75
C ASP A 155 7.59 6.78 -1.71
N LEU A 156 8.74 6.13 -1.48
CA LEU A 156 10.02 6.80 -1.33
C LEU A 156 11.18 5.89 -1.73
N ILE A 157 12.14 6.45 -2.44
CA ILE A 157 13.44 5.84 -2.72
C ILE A 157 14.51 6.77 -2.17
N GLU A 158 15.34 6.26 -1.29
CA GLU A 158 16.52 6.93 -0.74
C GLU A 158 17.79 6.14 -1.10
N SER A 159 18.95 6.77 -0.96
CA SER A 159 20.24 6.10 -1.06
C SER A 159 21.10 6.35 0.18
N ASP A 160 21.88 5.36 0.54
CA ASP A 160 22.91 5.45 1.56
C ASP A 160 24.24 5.93 0.96
N ASP A 161 25.21 6.25 1.82
CA ASP A 161 26.53 6.75 1.43
C ASP A 161 27.34 5.73 0.61
N ASP A 162 27.06 4.43 0.76
CA ASP A 162 27.65 3.34 -0.01
C ASP A 162 26.94 3.08 -1.36
N GLY A 163 25.91 3.87 -1.71
CA GLY A 163 25.12 3.71 -2.93
C GLY A 163 24.00 2.68 -2.83
N SER A 164 23.80 2.03 -1.68
CA SER A 164 22.69 1.12 -1.45
C SER A 164 21.36 1.88 -1.51
N LEU A 165 20.36 1.30 -2.19
CA LEU A 165 19.02 1.89 -2.27
C LEU A 165 18.15 1.43 -1.10
N ILE A 166 17.38 2.36 -0.57
CA ILE A 166 16.39 2.13 0.48
C ILE A 166 15.02 2.47 -0.07
N ILE A 167 14.19 1.45 -0.25
CA ILE A 167 12.77 1.60 -0.59
C ILE A 167 11.99 1.75 0.71
N SER A 168 11.30 2.85 0.90
CA SER A 168 10.51 3.07 2.10
C SER A 168 9.02 3.05 1.80
N GLU A 169 8.28 2.37 2.66
CA GLU A 169 6.81 2.29 2.66
C GLU A 169 6.28 2.77 4.01
N LEU A 170 5.37 3.73 3.98
CA LEU A 170 4.71 4.22 5.18
C LEU A 170 3.60 3.27 5.62
N LYS A 171 3.58 2.91 6.90
CA LYS A 171 2.53 2.07 7.49
C LYS A 171 1.93 2.72 8.73
N THR A 172 0.63 2.51 8.93
CA THR A 172 -0.01 2.79 10.22
C THR A 172 -0.39 1.47 10.88
N ALA A 173 0.03 1.25 12.11
CA ALA A 173 -0.21 0.00 12.85
C ALA A 173 -0.66 0.25 14.28
N SER A 174 -1.32 -0.72 14.90
CA SER A 174 -1.70 -0.68 16.32
C SER A 174 -0.58 -1.14 17.26
N LYS A 175 0.49 -1.71 16.72
CA LYS A 175 1.67 -2.20 17.45
C LYS A 175 2.91 -2.15 16.56
N ARG A 176 4.07 -2.29 17.18
CA ARG A 176 5.34 -2.39 16.46
C ARG A 176 5.33 -3.54 15.46
N MET A 177 6.00 -3.36 14.34
CA MET A 177 6.25 -4.42 13.37
C MET A 177 7.34 -5.35 13.92
N ALA A 178 7.04 -6.64 13.97
CA ALA A 178 8.02 -7.66 14.29
C ALA A 178 8.79 -8.07 13.02
N ASP A 179 10.01 -8.60 13.16
CA ASP A 179 10.87 -8.97 12.05
C ASP A 179 10.20 -9.94 11.08
N SER A 180 9.55 -10.98 11.58
CA SER A 180 8.80 -11.96 10.78
C SER A 180 7.60 -11.37 10.01
N GLN A 181 7.10 -10.21 10.42
CA GLN A 181 5.97 -9.57 9.73
C GLN A 181 6.43 -8.78 8.49
N GLY A 182 7.57 -8.10 8.56
CA GLY A 182 8.10 -7.31 7.44
C GLY A 182 8.57 -8.17 6.28
N GLU A 183 9.13 -9.35 6.57
CA GLU A 183 9.58 -10.31 5.55
C GLU A 183 8.43 -10.74 4.61
N ASN A 184 7.22 -10.85 5.14
CA ASN A 184 6.06 -11.36 4.41
C ASN A 184 5.14 -10.26 3.83
N GLN A 185 5.52 -8.97 3.95
CA GLN A 185 4.73 -7.89 3.38
C GLN A 185 4.82 -7.87 1.85
N LEU A 186 3.65 -7.85 1.21
CA LEU A 186 3.55 -7.82 -0.25
C LEU A 186 4.13 -6.52 -0.83
N ASP A 187 4.00 -5.40 -0.13
CA ASP A 187 4.47 -4.09 -0.58
C ASP A 187 5.96 -4.10 -0.89
N GLY A 188 6.78 -4.44 0.12
CA GLY A 188 8.22 -4.47 -0.03
C GLY A 188 8.69 -5.46 -1.09
N LEU A 189 7.97 -6.59 -1.23
CA LEU A 189 8.30 -7.58 -2.26
C LEU A 189 8.00 -7.06 -3.66
N VAL A 190 6.85 -6.41 -3.86
CA VAL A 190 6.46 -5.80 -5.14
C VAL A 190 7.41 -4.69 -5.54
N TYR A 191 7.81 -3.85 -4.60
CA TYR A 191 8.70 -2.72 -4.89
C TYR A 191 10.14 -3.16 -5.15
N ALA A 192 10.67 -4.11 -4.36
CA ALA A 192 11.99 -4.67 -4.61
C ALA A 192 12.07 -5.36 -5.98
N TYR A 193 11.03 -6.12 -6.33
CA TYR A 193 10.91 -6.73 -7.65
C TYR A 193 10.89 -5.67 -8.77
N ALA A 194 10.11 -4.60 -8.58
CA ALA A 194 10.02 -3.54 -9.58
C ALA A 194 11.36 -2.84 -9.83
N LEU A 195 12.14 -2.54 -8.78
CA LEU A 195 13.47 -1.94 -8.94
C LEU A 195 14.49 -2.92 -9.54
N ASP A 196 14.40 -4.21 -9.23
CA ASP A 196 15.22 -5.24 -9.86
C ASP A 196 14.98 -5.29 -11.38
N GLU A 197 13.72 -5.35 -11.81
CA GLU A 197 13.33 -5.34 -13.23
C GLU A 197 13.68 -4.02 -13.96
N LEU A 198 13.76 -2.91 -13.24
CA LEU A 198 14.20 -1.61 -13.77
C LEU A 198 15.72 -1.47 -13.81
N GLY A 199 16.49 -2.46 -13.35
CA GLY A 199 17.94 -2.45 -13.38
C GLY A 199 18.59 -1.58 -12.30
N PHE A 200 17.86 -1.21 -11.25
CA PHE A 200 18.42 -0.45 -10.11
C PHE A 200 19.24 -1.32 -9.15
N ARG A 201 19.02 -2.63 -9.18
CA ARG A 201 19.81 -3.58 -8.39
C ARG A 201 21.04 -4.02 -9.19
N THR A 202 22.20 -3.87 -8.58
CA THR A 202 23.47 -4.41 -9.10
C THR A 202 24.07 -5.38 -8.09
N ASP A 203 25.08 -6.16 -8.50
CA ASP A 203 25.82 -7.04 -7.59
C ASP A 203 26.53 -6.26 -6.47
N GLU A 204 26.84 -4.97 -6.72
CA GLU A 204 27.52 -4.07 -5.80
C GLU A 204 26.57 -3.32 -4.88
N ASN A 205 25.33 -3.05 -5.35
CA ASN A 205 24.35 -2.23 -4.63
C ASN A 205 23.21 -3.09 -4.08
N ARG A 206 23.03 -3.04 -2.77
CA ARG A 206 21.92 -3.71 -2.09
C ARG A 206 20.66 -2.85 -2.11
N THR A 207 19.51 -3.50 -2.24
CA THR A 207 18.22 -2.85 -2.06
C THR A 207 17.63 -3.27 -0.72
N LEU A 208 17.45 -2.31 0.17
CA LEU A 208 16.83 -2.49 1.47
C LEU A 208 15.37 -2.04 1.41
N ILE A 209 14.50 -2.80 2.02
CA ILE A 209 13.12 -2.39 2.27
C ILE A 209 13.04 -1.81 3.67
N ARG A 210 12.54 -0.59 3.80
CA ARG A 210 12.26 0.04 5.08
C ARG A 210 10.76 0.28 5.23
N TYR A 211 10.22 -0.13 6.35
CA TYR A 211 8.88 0.26 6.77
C TYR A 211 8.99 1.38 7.80
N ASP A 212 8.42 2.53 7.47
CA ASP A 212 8.24 3.66 8.38
C ASP A 212 6.87 3.49 9.04
N VAL A 213 6.86 2.97 10.27
CA VAL A 213 5.64 2.54 10.96
C VAL A 213 5.19 3.60 11.95
N LEU A 214 4.04 4.21 11.69
CA LEU A 214 3.34 5.10 12.60
C LEU A 214 2.46 4.25 13.53
N ILE A 215 2.79 4.22 14.82
CA ILE A 215 2.20 3.31 15.80
C ILE A 215 1.07 4.00 16.54
N LYS A 216 -0.17 3.55 16.34
CA LYS A 216 -1.41 4.08 16.89
C LYS A 216 -1.69 3.50 18.28
N THR A 217 -0.89 3.84 19.27
CA THR A 217 -1.10 3.49 20.68
C THR A 217 -1.56 4.72 21.46
N LYS A 218 -1.86 4.56 22.78
CA LYS A 218 -2.21 5.71 23.64
C LYS A 218 -1.14 6.80 23.60
N VAL A 219 0.13 6.41 23.52
CA VAL A 219 1.25 7.28 23.22
C VAL A 219 1.70 6.91 21.82
N PRO A 220 1.40 7.72 20.80
CA PRO A 220 1.83 7.46 19.42
C PRO A 220 3.33 7.31 19.32
N GLY A 221 3.78 6.37 18.50
CA GLY A 221 5.19 6.08 18.31
C GLY A 221 5.57 5.96 16.85
N PHE A 222 6.88 5.90 16.61
CA PHE A 222 7.46 5.70 15.29
C PHE A 222 8.49 4.57 15.34
N GLN A 223 8.58 3.80 14.25
CA GLN A 223 9.56 2.73 14.09
C GLN A 223 10.03 2.68 12.65
N GLN A 224 11.34 2.56 12.45
CA GLN A 224 11.93 2.13 11.18
C GLN A 224 12.28 0.65 11.30
N ALA A 225 11.78 -0.17 10.38
CA ALA A 225 12.06 -1.60 10.32
C ALA A 225 12.63 -1.95 8.95
N TYR A 226 13.78 -2.60 8.89
CA TYR A 226 14.53 -2.87 7.67
C TYR A 226 14.51 -4.36 7.34
N PHE A 227 14.35 -4.68 6.04
CA PHE A 227 14.27 -6.04 5.53
C PHE A 227 14.97 -6.16 4.19
N ASN A 228 15.54 -7.32 3.93
CA ASN A 228 16.10 -7.68 2.63
C ASN A 228 15.12 -8.52 1.83
N LYS A 229 15.27 -8.50 0.51
CA LYS A 229 14.59 -9.41 -0.40
C LYS A 229 15.60 -10.11 -1.29
N GLU A 230 15.39 -11.41 -1.46
CA GLU A 230 16.28 -12.29 -2.20
C GLU A 230 15.64 -12.72 -3.54
N PRO A 231 16.42 -13.15 -4.54
CA PRO A 231 15.88 -13.61 -5.83
C PRO A 231 14.82 -14.70 -5.72
N GLY A 232 14.91 -15.54 -4.66
CA GLY A 232 13.90 -16.56 -4.36
C GLY A 232 12.53 -15.97 -4.04
N ASP A 233 12.49 -14.78 -3.42
CA ASP A 233 11.28 -14.05 -3.12
C ASP A 233 10.58 -13.55 -4.38
N PHE A 234 11.34 -13.13 -5.38
CA PHE A 234 10.81 -12.66 -6.67
C PHE A 234 10.13 -13.79 -7.45
N ARG A 235 10.72 -15.00 -7.44
CA ARG A 235 10.07 -16.18 -8.02
C ARG A 235 8.76 -16.51 -7.30
N ARG A 236 8.74 -16.38 -5.97
CA ARG A 236 7.54 -16.56 -5.16
C ARG A 236 6.46 -15.53 -5.50
N LEU A 237 6.83 -14.26 -5.68
CA LEU A 237 5.91 -13.20 -6.12
C LEU A 237 5.30 -13.52 -7.48
N GLY A 238 6.11 -13.88 -8.47
CA GLY A 238 5.63 -14.26 -9.80
C GLY A 238 4.61 -15.41 -9.74
N ARG A 239 4.87 -16.41 -8.90
CA ARG A 239 3.92 -17.54 -8.67
C ARG A 239 2.62 -17.07 -8.03
N TRP A 240 2.67 -16.25 -6.99
CA TRP A 240 1.46 -15.72 -6.36
C TRP A 240 0.62 -14.88 -7.33
N ILE A 241 1.26 -14.02 -8.12
CA ILE A 241 0.55 -13.21 -9.13
C ILE A 241 -0.11 -14.13 -10.17
N LYS A 242 0.62 -15.11 -10.68
CA LYS A 242 0.11 -16.11 -11.63
C LYS A 242 -1.11 -16.86 -11.08
N ASP A 243 -1.03 -17.33 -9.82
CA ASP A 243 -2.13 -18.05 -9.17
C ASP A 243 -3.36 -17.16 -8.97
N VAL A 244 -3.17 -15.91 -8.55
CA VAL A 244 -4.25 -14.92 -8.41
C VAL A 244 -4.90 -14.64 -9.77
N LEU A 245 -4.12 -14.42 -10.83
CA LEU A 245 -4.62 -14.19 -12.18
C LEU A 245 -5.41 -15.41 -12.71
N ASN A 246 -4.89 -16.61 -12.50
CA ASN A 246 -5.57 -17.84 -12.88
C ASN A 246 -6.90 -18.03 -12.14
N ALA A 247 -6.92 -17.72 -10.85
CA ALA A 247 -8.13 -17.82 -10.04
C ALA A 247 -9.19 -16.77 -10.46
N ILE A 248 -8.78 -15.54 -10.75
CA ILE A 248 -9.66 -14.48 -11.28
C ILE A 248 -10.25 -14.91 -12.64
N ASN A 249 -9.42 -15.42 -13.55
CA ASN A 249 -9.85 -15.89 -14.87
C ASN A 249 -10.85 -17.06 -14.80
N ARG A 250 -10.79 -17.84 -13.73
CA ARG A 250 -11.75 -18.93 -13.45
C ARG A 250 -12.96 -18.49 -12.63
N ASN A 251 -13.15 -17.17 -12.44
CA ASN A 251 -14.22 -16.60 -11.62
C ASN A 251 -14.26 -17.12 -10.17
N ALA A 252 -13.10 -17.39 -9.59
CA ALA A 252 -12.99 -17.90 -8.22
C ALA A 252 -13.16 -16.76 -7.19
N PHE A 253 -14.38 -16.28 -7.02
CA PHE A 253 -14.73 -15.15 -6.14
C PHE A 253 -15.51 -15.58 -4.90
N TYR A 254 -15.01 -16.56 -4.17
CA TYR A 254 -15.62 -17.03 -2.93
C TYR A 254 -15.41 -16.06 -1.76
N PRO A 255 -16.34 -16.02 -0.79
CA PRO A 255 -16.15 -15.24 0.42
C PRO A 255 -15.13 -15.91 1.34
N ASN A 256 -14.25 -15.12 1.93
CA ASN A 256 -13.33 -15.57 2.98
C ASN A 256 -13.76 -14.94 4.31
N PHE A 257 -14.53 -15.70 5.11
CA PHE A 257 -15.06 -15.20 6.38
C PHE A 257 -13.97 -15.10 7.44
N GLY A 258 -13.86 -13.91 8.06
CA GLY A 258 -12.85 -13.70 9.09
C GLY A 258 -12.85 -12.27 9.65
N TRP A 259 -11.73 -11.90 10.24
CA TRP A 259 -11.55 -10.59 10.86
C TRP A 259 -11.84 -9.41 9.92
N ALA A 260 -11.53 -9.56 8.63
CA ALA A 260 -11.74 -8.52 7.61
C ALA A 260 -13.22 -8.20 7.38
N CYS A 261 -14.15 -9.11 7.72
CA CYS A 261 -15.59 -8.87 7.57
C CYS A 261 -16.14 -7.81 8.52
N LYS A 262 -15.48 -7.57 9.68
CA LYS A 262 -15.95 -6.59 10.68
C LYS A 262 -15.99 -5.16 10.12
N GLN A 263 -15.08 -4.82 9.23
CA GLN A 263 -14.96 -3.48 8.63
C GLN A 263 -15.04 -3.55 7.09
N CYS A 264 -15.69 -4.56 6.56
CA CYS A 264 -15.85 -4.71 5.11
C CYS A 264 -16.96 -3.78 4.59
N PRO A 265 -16.65 -2.84 3.68
CA PRO A 265 -17.64 -1.92 3.14
C PRO A 265 -18.64 -2.58 2.19
N PHE A 266 -18.46 -3.86 1.88
CA PHE A 266 -19.36 -4.66 1.05
C PHE A 266 -20.10 -5.73 1.86
N ARG A 267 -20.08 -5.64 3.20
CA ARG A 267 -20.64 -6.68 4.06
C ARG A 267 -22.13 -6.94 3.76
N LYS A 268 -22.92 -5.88 3.64
CA LYS A 268 -24.35 -5.99 3.36
C LYS A 268 -24.60 -6.72 2.04
N ALA A 269 -24.00 -6.26 0.94
CA ALA A 269 -24.11 -6.89 -0.36
C ALA A 269 -23.63 -8.36 -0.37
N CYS A 270 -22.57 -8.67 0.40
CA CYS A 270 -22.06 -10.03 0.49
C CYS A 270 -23.02 -11.00 1.21
N TRP A 271 -23.85 -10.52 2.15
CA TRP A 271 -24.75 -11.35 2.94
C TRP A 271 -26.14 -11.49 2.32
N THR A 272 -26.46 -10.70 1.31
CA THR A 272 -27.73 -10.76 0.55
C THR A 272 -27.61 -11.55 -0.75
N MET A 273 -26.42 -12.02 -1.10
CA MET A 273 -26.18 -12.97 -2.20
C MET A 273 -26.30 -14.40 -1.71
#